data_43c24b66158147bbee77264df7700255
#
_entry.id   43c24b66158147bbee77264df7700255
#
_cell.length_a   1.000
_cell.length_b   1.000
_cell.length_c   1.000
_cell.angle_alpha   90.00
_cell.angle_beta   90.00
_cell.angle_gamma   90.00
#
_symmetry.space_group_name_H-M   'P 1'
#
loop_
_entity.id
_entity.type
_entity.pdbx_description
1 polymer ?
#
loop_
_entity_poly.entity_id
_entity_poly.type
_entity_poly.pdbx_seq_one_letter_code
_entity_poly.pdbx_strand_id
1 'polypeptide(L)'
;MNGLNLKSMYSPNQIKHIHLEPTQRCQAACPMCDRTNNRHIKNAEITLDQFMNMVDIDFIQQLNSLLMCGNHGDPIISSHTLDILRYLRVNNPDMYLHVTTNAGARDADWWRELVMILGKRGKVTFSVDGLEDTNHLYRINVNWKKVEESMDAFTQAGGKGIWVYLIFEHNEHQVEEAEQMAKLFGLEFVRKKTGRWVQSYKNKKIDKKITSKGNEIKPATKPEHQNKSVNKYDKLIKTHGSFQEYLDQTSINCKSIKSNEIYISAEGLVTPCCWTHGRFYKAYQEIGENQIWSFVDDIKKINALHTPLRDIIKGNFFVQLEKSWNLSSCSAGKSVVCAEKCGSGFDAFGDQWK
;
A
#
# COMPACT_ATOMS: atom_id res chain seq x y z
N MET A 1 16.54 0.80 39.37
CA MET A 1 15.40 0.81 38.46
C MET A 1 15.64 -0.30 37.46
N ASN A 2 15.01 -1.44 37.63
CA ASN A 2 15.20 -2.61 36.78
C ASN A 2 14.54 -2.35 35.43
N GLY A 3 15.38 -2.04 34.43
CA GLY A 3 14.94 -1.96 33.05
C GLY A 3 14.50 -3.34 32.58
N LEU A 4 13.19 -3.58 32.57
CA LEU A 4 12.60 -4.68 31.83
C LEU A 4 13.03 -4.49 30.38
N ASN A 5 13.96 -5.32 29.92
CA ASN A 5 14.33 -5.46 28.51
C ASN A 5 13.12 -6.06 27.78
N LEU A 6 12.11 -5.23 27.50
CA LEU A 6 10.96 -5.62 26.70
C LEU A 6 11.47 -5.86 25.28
N LYS A 7 11.60 -7.12 24.95
CA LYS A 7 11.98 -7.59 23.63
C LYS A 7 10.86 -7.23 22.67
N SER A 8 11.16 -6.52 21.58
CA SER A 8 10.19 -6.23 20.51
C SER A 8 9.51 -7.52 20.02
N MET A 9 8.23 -7.43 19.70
CA MET A 9 7.50 -8.49 19.01
C MET A 9 8.01 -8.71 17.59
N TYR A 10 8.66 -7.69 16.99
CA TYR A 10 9.37 -7.83 15.73
C TYR A 10 10.72 -8.50 15.95
N SER A 11 10.91 -9.66 15.31
CA SER A 11 12.21 -10.34 15.27
C SER A 11 12.68 -10.46 13.82
N PRO A 12 13.90 -10.05 13.48
CA PRO A 12 14.43 -10.15 12.11
C PRO A 12 14.30 -11.54 11.51
N ASN A 13 14.49 -12.58 12.32
CA ASN A 13 14.43 -13.98 11.86
C ASN A 13 13.00 -14.47 11.59
N GLN A 14 11.98 -13.76 12.11
CA GLN A 14 10.57 -14.08 11.88
C GLN A 14 10.01 -13.35 10.65
N ILE A 15 10.70 -12.34 10.11
CA ILE A 15 10.22 -11.63 8.93
C ILE A 15 10.22 -12.60 7.73
N LYS A 16 9.06 -12.73 7.10
CA LYS A 16 8.81 -13.61 5.97
C LYS A 16 8.32 -12.86 4.73
N HIS A 17 7.94 -11.60 4.89
CA HIS A 17 7.36 -10.80 3.84
C HIS A 17 7.95 -9.39 3.84
N ILE A 18 8.32 -8.89 2.67
CA ILE A 18 8.70 -7.49 2.45
C ILE A 18 7.68 -6.85 1.52
N HIS A 19 7.15 -5.69 1.93
CA HIS A 19 6.49 -4.75 1.05
C HIS A 19 7.51 -3.68 0.66
N LEU A 20 7.95 -3.69 -0.59
CA LEU A 20 8.96 -2.80 -1.15
C LEU A 20 8.31 -1.73 -2.03
N GLU A 21 8.59 -0.46 -1.76
CA GLU A 21 8.36 0.62 -2.69
C GLU A 21 9.67 0.91 -3.44
N PRO A 22 9.83 0.47 -4.70
CA PRO A 22 11.10 0.64 -5.41
C PRO A 22 11.33 2.06 -5.89
N THR A 23 10.27 2.85 -6.06
CA THR A 23 10.33 4.24 -6.50
C THR A 23 9.14 5.05 -6.02
N GLN A 24 9.33 6.35 -5.79
CA GLN A 24 8.26 7.33 -5.54
C GLN A 24 7.73 7.95 -6.85
N ARG A 25 8.31 7.58 -8.01
CA ARG A 25 7.86 8.09 -9.31
C ARG A 25 6.66 7.32 -9.82
N CYS A 26 5.71 8.03 -10.41
CA CYS A 26 4.56 7.49 -11.12
C CYS A 26 4.14 8.47 -12.20
N GLN A 27 3.76 7.99 -13.38
CA GLN A 27 3.25 8.84 -14.45
C GLN A 27 1.81 9.28 -14.20
N ALA A 28 1.04 8.50 -13.42
CA ALA A 28 -0.34 8.84 -13.09
C ALA A 28 -0.43 9.99 -12.09
N ALA A 29 -1.49 10.78 -12.19
CA ALA A 29 -1.83 11.88 -11.27
C ALA A 29 -3.22 11.66 -10.64
N CYS A 30 -3.42 10.49 -10.04
CA CYS A 30 -4.70 10.13 -9.42
C CYS A 30 -5.10 11.14 -8.34
N PRO A 31 -6.34 11.66 -8.31
CA PRO A 31 -6.75 12.77 -7.43
C PRO A 31 -6.65 12.47 -5.95
N MET A 32 -6.80 11.20 -5.57
CA MET A 32 -6.75 10.77 -4.16
C MET A 32 -5.44 10.06 -3.79
N CYS A 33 -4.41 10.21 -4.62
CA CYS A 33 -3.08 9.68 -4.34
C CYS A 33 -2.28 10.70 -3.51
N ASP A 34 -1.64 10.23 -2.44
CA ASP A 34 -0.82 11.10 -1.59
C ASP A 34 0.31 11.76 -2.38
N ARG A 35 0.92 11.05 -3.35
CA ARG A 35 1.93 11.62 -4.22
C ARG A 35 1.44 12.85 -4.99
N THR A 36 0.22 12.82 -5.50
CA THR A 36 -0.35 13.92 -6.27
C THR A 36 -0.59 15.15 -5.40
N ASN A 37 -0.91 14.93 -4.13
CA ASN A 37 -1.30 15.97 -3.19
C ASN A 37 -0.17 16.40 -2.23
N ASN A 38 1.02 15.79 -2.34
CA ASN A 38 2.10 16.00 -1.40
C ASN A 38 3.37 16.53 -2.07
N ARG A 39 3.71 17.79 -1.78
CA ARG A 39 4.91 18.46 -2.33
C ARG A 39 6.23 17.99 -1.75
N HIS A 40 6.22 17.18 -0.70
CA HIS A 40 7.42 16.72 0.01
C HIS A 40 7.96 15.38 -0.50
N ILE A 41 7.27 14.75 -1.45
CA ILE A 41 7.72 13.52 -2.08
C ILE A 41 8.84 13.83 -3.08
N LYS A 42 10.00 13.19 -2.90
CA LYS A 42 11.26 13.56 -3.56
C LYS A 42 11.55 12.81 -4.86
N ASN A 43 10.64 11.94 -5.31
CA ASN A 43 10.86 11.05 -6.45
C ASN A 43 12.06 10.09 -6.28
N ALA A 44 12.32 9.65 -5.05
CA ALA A 44 13.36 8.69 -4.74
C ALA A 44 13.18 7.37 -5.51
N GLU A 45 14.27 6.67 -5.75
CA GLU A 45 14.31 5.35 -6.39
C GLU A 45 15.44 4.52 -5.79
N ILE A 46 15.20 3.26 -5.54
CA ILE A 46 16.19 2.29 -5.07
C ILE A 46 16.88 1.67 -6.29
N THR A 47 18.20 1.78 -6.36
CA THR A 47 19.02 1.06 -7.35
C THR A 47 19.19 -0.41 -6.92
N LEU A 48 19.61 -1.27 -7.87
CA LEU A 48 19.93 -2.67 -7.53
C LEU A 48 21.03 -2.73 -6.46
N ASP A 49 22.11 -1.93 -6.59
CA ASP A 49 23.21 -1.91 -5.62
C ASP A 49 22.75 -1.49 -4.23
N GLN A 50 21.88 -0.47 -4.16
CA GLN A 50 21.29 -0.05 -2.89
C GLN A 50 20.44 -1.18 -2.28
N PHE A 51 19.62 -1.86 -3.10
CA PHE A 51 18.81 -2.98 -2.62
C PHE A 51 19.67 -4.12 -2.08
N MET A 52 20.74 -4.50 -2.80
CA MET A 52 21.69 -5.54 -2.38
C MET A 52 22.38 -5.19 -1.06
N ASN A 53 22.71 -3.91 -0.86
CA ASN A 53 23.31 -3.43 0.39
C ASN A 53 22.31 -3.37 1.56
N MET A 54 21.02 -3.12 1.30
CA MET A 54 19.98 -3.05 2.33
C MET A 54 19.52 -4.42 2.80
N VAL A 55 19.44 -5.42 1.89
CA VAL A 55 18.83 -6.72 2.15
C VAL A 55 19.84 -7.81 1.79
N ASP A 56 20.54 -8.34 2.78
CA ASP A 56 21.53 -9.39 2.59
C ASP A 56 20.91 -10.71 2.08
N ILE A 57 21.76 -11.58 1.50
CA ILE A 57 21.32 -12.85 0.91
C ILE A 57 20.66 -13.76 1.96
N ASP A 58 21.17 -13.82 3.17
CA ASP A 58 20.59 -14.65 4.23
C ASP A 58 19.19 -14.13 4.62
N PHE A 59 18.98 -12.82 4.56
CA PHE A 59 17.63 -12.24 4.77
C PHE A 59 16.71 -12.58 3.60
N ILE A 60 17.20 -12.51 2.35
CA ILE A 60 16.44 -12.90 1.15
C ILE A 60 16.02 -14.37 1.23
N GLN A 61 16.91 -15.28 1.63
CA GLN A 61 16.64 -16.72 1.70
C GLN A 61 15.58 -17.09 2.74
N GLN A 62 15.40 -16.30 3.80
CA GLN A 62 14.35 -16.56 4.78
C GLN A 62 12.95 -16.09 4.35
N LEU A 63 12.84 -15.25 3.29
CA LEU A 63 11.57 -14.67 2.85
C LEU A 63 10.69 -15.65 2.09
N ASN A 64 9.40 -15.60 2.35
CA ASN A 64 8.37 -16.31 1.59
C ASN A 64 7.86 -15.49 0.41
N SER A 65 7.79 -14.16 0.55
CA SER A 65 7.34 -13.29 -0.54
C SER A 65 7.89 -11.86 -0.47
N LEU A 66 7.87 -11.21 -1.64
CA LEU A 66 8.05 -9.77 -1.75
C LEU A 66 6.91 -9.19 -2.59
N LEU A 67 6.27 -8.15 -2.05
CA LEU A 67 5.31 -7.31 -2.75
C LEU A 67 6.00 -6.02 -3.19
N MET A 68 6.06 -5.75 -4.49
CA MET A 68 6.38 -4.42 -5.01
C MET A 68 5.10 -3.62 -5.23
N CYS A 69 4.88 -2.62 -4.39
CA CYS A 69 3.75 -1.70 -4.50
C CYS A 69 4.13 -0.39 -3.82
N GLY A 70 4.07 0.72 -4.52
CA GLY A 70 4.38 2.02 -3.94
C GLY A 70 3.23 2.59 -3.12
N ASN A 71 3.57 3.30 -2.03
CA ASN A 71 2.68 4.27 -1.41
C ASN A 71 2.48 5.48 -2.33
N HIS A 72 3.55 5.85 -3.02
CA HIS A 72 3.66 7.07 -3.82
C HIS A 72 3.98 6.77 -5.27
N GLY A 73 4.82 5.77 -5.55
CA GLY A 73 5.24 5.42 -6.90
C GLY A 73 4.49 4.24 -7.52
N ASP A 74 4.85 3.96 -8.76
CA ASP A 74 4.44 2.74 -9.45
C ASP A 74 5.70 1.94 -9.82
N PRO A 75 5.81 0.66 -9.41
CA PRO A 75 7.00 -0.15 -9.64
C PRO A 75 7.48 -0.21 -11.09
N ILE A 76 6.56 -0.16 -12.07
CA ILE A 76 6.96 -0.23 -13.47
C ILE A 76 7.67 1.04 -13.97
N ILE A 77 7.65 2.12 -13.19
CA ILE A 77 8.37 3.36 -13.55
C ILE A 77 9.84 3.28 -13.14
N SER A 78 10.17 2.47 -12.13
CA SER A 78 11.56 2.27 -11.74
C SER A 78 12.35 1.58 -12.84
N SER A 79 13.55 2.09 -13.11
CA SER A 79 14.51 1.47 -14.03
C SER A 79 15.11 0.17 -13.49
N HIS A 80 15.02 -0.06 -12.19
CA HIS A 80 15.64 -1.19 -11.48
C HIS A 80 14.66 -2.30 -11.08
N THR A 81 13.38 -2.19 -11.41
CA THR A 81 12.37 -3.20 -11.00
C THR A 81 12.71 -4.59 -11.48
N LEU A 82 13.02 -4.77 -12.78
CA LEU A 82 13.36 -6.10 -13.31
C LEU A 82 14.65 -6.64 -12.71
N ASP A 83 15.66 -5.80 -12.52
CA ASP A 83 16.94 -6.20 -11.96
C ASP A 83 16.81 -6.68 -10.51
N ILE A 84 16.06 -5.94 -9.68
CA ILE A 84 15.78 -6.32 -8.30
C ILE A 84 14.98 -7.65 -8.25
N LEU A 85 13.94 -7.80 -9.08
CA LEU A 85 13.15 -9.02 -9.13
C LEU A 85 13.98 -10.23 -9.63
N ARG A 86 14.86 -10.03 -10.60
CA ARG A 86 15.79 -11.05 -11.10
C ARG A 86 16.78 -11.47 -10.01
N TYR A 87 17.36 -10.49 -9.32
CA TYR A 87 18.24 -10.75 -8.19
C TYR A 87 17.57 -11.56 -7.08
N LEU A 88 16.33 -11.23 -6.72
CA LEU A 88 15.53 -11.98 -5.76
C LEU A 88 15.27 -13.40 -6.24
N ARG A 89 14.89 -13.59 -7.51
CA ARG A 89 14.58 -14.90 -8.08
C ARG A 89 15.80 -15.82 -8.10
N VAL A 90 16.99 -15.27 -8.38
CA VAL A 90 18.26 -16.03 -8.39
C VAL A 90 18.63 -16.48 -6.98
N ASN A 91 18.48 -15.59 -5.97
CA ASN A 91 18.91 -15.88 -4.59
C ASN A 91 17.85 -16.63 -3.75
N ASN A 92 16.58 -16.60 -4.16
CA ASN A 92 15.48 -17.36 -3.54
C ASN A 92 14.47 -17.79 -4.61
N PRO A 93 14.70 -18.93 -5.31
CA PRO A 93 13.82 -19.40 -6.37
C PRO A 93 12.38 -19.68 -5.94
N ASP A 94 12.16 -19.99 -4.67
CA ASP A 94 10.84 -20.30 -4.10
C ASP A 94 10.06 -19.08 -3.62
N MET A 95 10.68 -17.89 -3.58
CA MET A 95 10.02 -16.68 -3.15
C MET A 95 8.84 -16.33 -4.06
N TYR A 96 7.69 -15.97 -3.47
CA TYR A 96 6.55 -15.45 -4.22
C TYR A 96 6.72 -13.98 -4.50
N LEU A 97 6.80 -13.59 -5.78
CA LEU A 97 7.00 -12.21 -6.22
C LEU A 97 5.67 -11.62 -6.68
N HIS A 98 5.31 -10.47 -6.16
CA HIS A 98 4.06 -9.79 -6.49
C HIS A 98 4.33 -8.32 -6.86
N VAL A 99 3.83 -7.87 -8.00
CA VAL A 99 3.92 -6.47 -8.46
C VAL A 99 2.53 -5.89 -8.57
N THR A 100 2.31 -4.69 -8.02
CA THR A 100 1.06 -3.93 -8.18
C THR A 100 1.33 -2.68 -8.99
N THR A 101 0.55 -2.43 -10.04
CA THR A 101 0.78 -1.35 -10.99
C THR A 101 -0.51 -0.84 -11.64
N ASN A 102 -0.48 0.38 -12.19
CA ASN A 102 -1.54 0.93 -13.03
C ASN A 102 -1.44 0.52 -14.51
N ALA A 103 -0.45 -0.28 -14.90
CA ALA A 103 -0.19 -0.79 -16.25
C ALA A 103 0.06 0.28 -17.36
N GLY A 104 0.12 1.56 -17.01
CA GLY A 104 0.16 2.67 -18.00
C GLY A 104 1.54 2.99 -18.56
N ALA A 105 2.51 2.04 -18.52
CA ALA A 105 3.87 2.26 -19.02
C ALA A 105 4.52 0.95 -19.49
N ARG A 106 5.73 1.07 -20.07
CA ARG A 106 6.56 -0.03 -20.58
C ARG A 106 6.05 -0.62 -21.89
N ASP A 107 6.95 -1.20 -22.65
CA ASP A 107 6.66 -1.91 -23.89
C ASP A 107 6.36 -3.40 -23.65
N ALA A 108 5.96 -4.09 -24.69
CA ALA A 108 5.60 -5.49 -24.62
C ALA A 108 6.77 -6.39 -24.21
N ASP A 109 8.01 -6.05 -24.58
CA ASP A 109 9.18 -6.85 -24.25
C ASP A 109 9.50 -6.79 -22.75
N TRP A 110 9.35 -5.63 -22.14
CA TRP A 110 9.47 -5.46 -20.70
C TRP A 110 8.44 -6.34 -19.94
N TRP A 111 7.19 -6.39 -20.42
CA TRP A 111 6.15 -7.22 -19.79
C TRP A 111 6.42 -8.71 -19.96
N ARG A 112 6.93 -9.15 -21.13
CA ARG A 112 7.34 -10.54 -21.35
C ARG A 112 8.49 -10.92 -20.42
N GLU A 113 9.48 -10.05 -20.26
CA GLU A 113 10.60 -10.27 -19.36
C GLU A 113 10.15 -10.36 -17.90
N LEU A 114 9.22 -9.49 -17.46
CA LEU A 114 8.62 -9.58 -16.13
C LEU A 114 7.97 -10.95 -15.90
N VAL A 115 7.22 -11.48 -16.89
CA VAL A 115 6.62 -12.81 -16.79
C VAL A 115 7.68 -13.91 -16.62
N MET A 116 8.77 -13.86 -17.36
CA MET A 116 9.87 -14.83 -17.23
C MET A 116 10.48 -14.81 -15.83
N ILE A 117 10.68 -13.63 -15.24
CA ILE A 117 11.22 -13.48 -13.89
C ILE A 117 10.23 -13.98 -12.82
N LEU A 118 8.96 -13.63 -12.96
CA LEU A 118 7.91 -14.02 -12.02
C LEU A 118 7.68 -15.55 -12.03
N GLY A 119 7.66 -16.14 -13.22
CA GLY A 119 7.44 -17.56 -13.42
C GLY A 119 6.13 -18.05 -12.76
N LYS A 120 6.14 -19.30 -12.29
CA LYS A 120 4.99 -19.91 -11.58
C LYS A 120 4.79 -19.34 -10.16
N ARG A 121 5.81 -18.70 -9.60
CA ARG A 121 5.87 -18.19 -8.23
C ARG A 121 5.74 -16.67 -8.20
N GLY A 122 4.89 -16.11 -9.04
CA GLY A 122 4.60 -14.68 -9.01
C GLY A 122 3.34 -14.29 -9.72
N LYS A 123 2.92 -13.04 -9.52
CA LYS A 123 1.74 -12.43 -10.15
C LYS A 123 1.86 -10.92 -10.27
N VAL A 124 1.01 -10.34 -11.11
CA VAL A 124 0.80 -8.89 -11.19
C VAL A 124 -0.62 -8.55 -10.76
N THR A 125 -0.78 -7.48 -9.98
CA THR A 125 -2.07 -6.83 -9.75
C THR A 125 -2.14 -5.56 -10.60
N PHE A 126 -3.07 -5.55 -11.53
CA PHE A 126 -3.40 -4.40 -12.36
C PHE A 126 -4.45 -3.54 -11.65
N SER A 127 -4.07 -2.31 -11.26
CA SER A 127 -4.97 -1.35 -10.63
C SER A 127 -5.55 -0.42 -11.71
N VAL A 128 -6.62 -0.86 -12.35
CA VAL A 128 -7.28 -0.19 -13.47
C VAL A 128 -8.74 0.06 -13.10
N ASP A 129 -9.18 1.32 -13.14
CA ASP A 129 -10.43 1.76 -12.52
C ASP A 129 -11.39 2.36 -13.56
N GLY A 130 -11.68 1.61 -14.59
CA GLY A 130 -12.56 1.97 -15.71
C GLY A 130 -12.13 1.31 -17.00
N LEU A 131 -12.86 1.57 -18.08
CA LEU A 131 -12.52 1.22 -19.46
C LEU A 131 -11.96 2.45 -20.19
N GLU A 132 -11.95 2.44 -21.52
CA GLU A 132 -11.34 3.47 -22.35
C GLU A 132 -11.85 4.89 -22.03
N ASP A 133 -13.15 5.03 -21.83
CA ASP A 133 -13.86 6.30 -21.63
C ASP A 133 -13.88 6.77 -20.17
N THR A 134 -13.55 5.91 -19.20
CA THR A 134 -13.65 6.24 -17.76
C THR A 134 -12.37 6.10 -16.96
N ASN A 135 -11.45 5.18 -17.34
CA ASN A 135 -10.22 4.96 -16.57
C ASN A 135 -9.41 6.25 -16.38
N HIS A 136 -9.31 7.08 -17.44
CA HIS A 136 -8.55 8.33 -17.41
C HIS A 136 -9.17 9.41 -16.51
N LEU A 137 -10.44 9.26 -16.10
CA LEU A 137 -11.10 10.21 -15.20
C LEU A 137 -10.47 10.15 -13.78
N TYR A 138 -10.09 8.96 -13.34
CA TYR A 138 -9.40 8.76 -12.08
C TYR A 138 -7.89 8.53 -12.26
N ARG A 139 -7.49 7.66 -13.20
CA ARG A 139 -6.09 7.38 -13.54
C ARG A 139 -5.55 8.42 -14.52
N ILE A 140 -5.53 9.69 -14.10
CA ILE A 140 -5.09 10.82 -14.94
C ILE A 140 -3.66 10.54 -15.46
N ASN A 141 -3.40 10.82 -16.74
CA ASN A 141 -2.16 10.55 -17.47
C ASN A 141 -1.87 9.04 -17.71
N VAL A 142 -2.84 8.16 -17.50
CA VAL A 142 -2.76 6.77 -17.93
C VAL A 142 -3.52 6.60 -19.23
N ASN A 143 -2.81 6.20 -20.29
CA ASN A 143 -3.39 5.96 -21.61
C ASN A 143 -4.01 4.57 -21.63
N TRP A 144 -5.28 4.45 -22.03
CA TRP A 144 -6.02 3.19 -22.08
C TRP A 144 -5.37 2.16 -23.01
N LYS A 145 -5.04 2.56 -24.23
CA LYS A 145 -4.38 1.68 -25.20
C LYS A 145 -3.09 1.07 -24.63
N LYS A 146 -2.32 1.84 -23.85
CA LYS A 146 -1.12 1.33 -23.17
C LYS A 146 -1.45 0.31 -22.09
N VAL A 147 -2.57 0.48 -21.36
CA VAL A 147 -3.06 -0.50 -20.38
C VAL A 147 -3.41 -1.82 -21.06
N GLU A 148 -4.18 -1.77 -22.17
CA GLU A 148 -4.55 -2.95 -22.94
C GLU A 148 -3.31 -3.68 -23.48
N GLU A 149 -2.39 -2.96 -24.15
CA GLU A 149 -1.13 -3.51 -24.66
C GLU A 149 -0.31 -4.18 -23.55
N SER A 150 -0.28 -3.58 -22.37
CA SER A 150 0.46 -4.12 -21.21
C SER A 150 -0.16 -5.40 -20.67
N MET A 151 -1.48 -5.41 -20.48
CA MET A 151 -2.22 -6.58 -20.03
C MET A 151 -2.12 -7.73 -21.04
N ASP A 152 -2.30 -7.42 -22.33
CA ASP A 152 -2.20 -8.41 -23.41
C ASP A 152 -0.80 -9.03 -23.47
N ALA A 153 0.24 -8.21 -23.54
CA ALA A 153 1.62 -8.70 -23.59
C ALA A 153 1.97 -9.57 -22.37
N PHE A 154 1.50 -9.18 -21.19
CA PHE A 154 1.70 -9.94 -19.95
C PHE A 154 0.98 -11.30 -19.97
N THR A 155 -0.28 -11.32 -20.35
CA THR A 155 -1.09 -12.55 -20.33
C THR A 155 -0.76 -13.49 -21.47
N GLN A 156 -0.48 -12.98 -22.67
CA GLN A 156 0.01 -13.78 -23.80
C GLN A 156 1.36 -14.45 -23.53
N ALA A 157 2.19 -13.85 -22.69
CA ALA A 157 3.42 -14.48 -22.19
C ALA A 157 3.18 -15.55 -21.10
N GLY A 158 1.93 -15.79 -20.69
CA GLY A 158 1.56 -16.75 -19.66
C GLY A 158 1.61 -16.19 -18.23
N GLY A 159 1.62 -14.88 -18.06
CA GLY A 159 1.62 -14.20 -16.77
C GLY A 159 0.32 -14.42 -16.00
N LYS A 160 0.41 -14.62 -14.68
CA LYS A 160 -0.75 -14.71 -13.79
C LYS A 160 -1.06 -13.33 -13.22
N GLY A 161 -2.28 -12.83 -13.41
CA GLY A 161 -2.64 -11.48 -12.98
C GLY A 161 -4.03 -11.39 -12.36
N ILE A 162 -4.20 -10.31 -11.61
CA ILE A 162 -5.47 -9.90 -11.02
C ILE A 162 -5.76 -8.48 -11.51
N TRP A 163 -6.94 -8.25 -12.04
CA TRP A 163 -7.43 -6.91 -12.30
C TRP A 163 -8.25 -6.43 -11.10
N VAL A 164 -7.72 -5.46 -10.35
CA VAL A 164 -8.43 -4.79 -9.26
C VAL A 164 -9.09 -3.53 -9.79
N TYR A 165 -10.41 -3.48 -9.69
CA TYR A 165 -11.26 -2.40 -10.17
C TYR A 165 -11.84 -1.62 -8.99
N LEU A 166 -11.39 -0.40 -8.76
CA LEU A 166 -11.90 0.47 -7.70
C LEU A 166 -13.14 1.21 -8.20
N ILE A 167 -14.28 0.96 -7.54
CA ILE A 167 -15.59 1.43 -8.00
C ILE A 167 -15.87 2.83 -7.49
N PHE A 168 -16.26 3.72 -8.41
CA PHE A 168 -16.71 5.09 -8.22
C PHE A 168 -18.05 5.33 -8.95
N GLU A 169 -18.69 6.50 -8.74
CA GLU A 169 -19.91 6.87 -9.46
C GLU A 169 -19.71 6.82 -10.99
N HIS A 170 -18.60 7.36 -11.49
CA HIS A 170 -18.33 7.50 -12.92
C HIS A 170 -18.03 6.17 -13.65
N ASN A 171 -17.68 5.10 -12.93
CA ASN A 171 -17.32 3.82 -13.53
C ASN A 171 -18.15 2.64 -13.04
N GLU A 172 -19.11 2.84 -12.11
CA GLU A 172 -19.90 1.75 -11.54
C GLU A 172 -20.82 1.04 -12.56
N HIS A 173 -21.11 1.70 -13.68
CA HIS A 173 -21.91 1.11 -14.76
C HIS A 173 -21.12 0.14 -15.66
N GLN A 174 -19.80 0.16 -15.60
CA GLN A 174 -18.90 -0.67 -16.42
C GLN A 174 -18.34 -1.89 -15.69
N VAL A 175 -18.74 -2.14 -14.44
CA VAL A 175 -18.15 -3.22 -13.60
C VAL A 175 -18.29 -4.58 -14.26
N GLU A 176 -19.46 -4.90 -14.81
CA GLU A 176 -19.75 -6.18 -15.46
C GLU A 176 -18.96 -6.32 -16.79
N GLU A 177 -18.86 -5.26 -17.57
CA GLU A 177 -18.11 -5.24 -18.82
C GLU A 177 -16.61 -5.41 -18.56
N ALA A 178 -16.07 -4.70 -17.56
CA ALA A 178 -14.68 -4.84 -17.13
C ALA A 178 -14.38 -6.27 -16.64
N GLU A 179 -15.30 -6.91 -15.92
CA GLU A 179 -15.16 -8.31 -15.51
C GLU A 179 -15.13 -9.27 -16.70
N GLN A 180 -15.97 -9.04 -17.72
CA GLN A 180 -15.94 -9.83 -18.96
C GLN A 180 -14.62 -9.64 -19.70
N MET A 181 -14.15 -8.40 -19.81
CA MET A 181 -12.85 -8.10 -20.43
C MET A 181 -11.70 -8.75 -19.66
N ALA A 182 -11.71 -8.74 -18.33
CA ALA A 182 -10.71 -9.43 -17.51
C ALA A 182 -10.67 -10.94 -17.81
N LYS A 183 -11.84 -11.59 -17.99
CA LYS A 183 -11.92 -13.00 -18.39
C LYS A 183 -11.32 -13.24 -19.77
N LEU A 184 -11.51 -12.33 -20.73
CA LEU A 184 -10.92 -12.44 -22.06
C LEU A 184 -9.37 -12.34 -22.00
N PHE A 185 -8.84 -11.52 -21.11
CA PHE A 185 -7.39 -11.47 -20.81
C PHE A 185 -6.90 -12.65 -19.96
N GLY A 186 -7.78 -13.51 -19.44
CA GLY A 186 -7.40 -14.58 -18.52
C GLY A 186 -6.98 -14.09 -17.13
N LEU A 187 -7.45 -12.92 -16.73
CA LEU A 187 -7.19 -12.30 -15.43
C LEU A 187 -8.30 -12.61 -14.42
N GLU A 188 -7.93 -12.78 -13.15
CA GLU A 188 -8.88 -12.73 -12.05
C GLU A 188 -9.41 -11.29 -11.91
N PHE A 189 -10.72 -11.12 -11.69
CA PHE A 189 -11.31 -9.79 -11.49
C PHE A 189 -11.72 -9.59 -10.04
N VAL A 190 -11.30 -8.47 -9.43
CA VAL A 190 -11.59 -8.13 -8.05
C VAL A 190 -12.23 -6.75 -7.96
N ARG A 191 -13.49 -6.72 -7.51
CA ARG A 191 -14.25 -5.49 -7.24
C ARG A 191 -13.76 -4.89 -5.92
N LYS A 192 -13.33 -3.63 -5.95
CA LYS A 192 -12.83 -2.91 -4.77
C LYS A 192 -13.74 -1.75 -4.42
N LYS A 193 -14.27 -1.73 -3.19
CA LYS A 193 -15.19 -0.71 -2.68
C LYS A 193 -14.42 0.24 -1.78
N THR A 194 -14.27 1.50 -2.19
CA THR A 194 -13.43 2.44 -1.45
C THR A 194 -13.87 2.67 -0.01
N GLY A 195 -12.90 2.69 0.92
CA GLY A 195 -13.15 3.08 2.32
C GLY A 195 -12.96 4.58 2.60
N ARG A 196 -12.58 5.37 1.58
CA ARG A 196 -12.16 6.77 1.77
C ARG A 196 -13.29 7.73 2.15
N TRP A 197 -14.54 7.39 1.83
CA TRP A 197 -15.71 8.20 2.14
C TRP A 197 -16.58 7.67 3.28
N VAL A 198 -16.14 6.64 3.99
CA VAL A 198 -16.95 6.02 5.07
C VAL A 198 -17.41 7.06 6.09
N GLN A 199 -16.55 8.00 6.46
CA GLN A 199 -16.93 9.11 7.37
C GLN A 199 -17.79 10.17 6.68
N SER A 200 -17.51 10.51 5.43
CA SER A 200 -18.22 11.54 4.67
C SER A 200 -19.67 11.19 4.38
N TYR A 201 -19.96 9.90 4.13
CA TYR A 201 -21.34 9.42 3.96
C TYR A 201 -22.22 9.76 5.16
N LYS A 202 -21.67 9.79 6.38
CA LYS A 202 -22.39 10.04 7.62
C LYS A 202 -22.66 11.51 7.88
N ASN A 203 -21.71 12.35 7.56
CA ASN A 203 -21.84 13.79 7.73
C ASN A 203 -22.71 14.43 6.65
N LYS A 204 -23.29 13.63 5.71
CA LYS A 204 -24.02 14.08 4.52
C LYS A 204 -23.25 15.11 3.68
N LYS A 205 -21.96 15.29 3.96
CA LYS A 205 -21.01 16.08 3.17
C LYS A 205 -20.15 15.09 2.40
N ILE A 206 -20.61 14.74 1.20
CA ILE A 206 -19.77 13.99 0.27
C ILE A 206 -18.73 14.97 -0.26
N ASP A 207 -17.52 14.88 0.24
CA ASP A 207 -16.41 15.64 -0.28
C ASP A 207 -16.11 15.16 -1.70
N LYS A 208 -16.44 15.99 -2.66
CA LYS A 208 -16.09 15.78 -4.06
C LYS A 208 -14.58 16.02 -4.19
N LYS A 209 -13.88 15.07 -4.79
CA LYS A 209 -12.47 15.28 -5.17
C LYS A 209 -12.44 15.79 -6.60
N ILE A 210 -11.99 17.04 -6.76
CA ILE A 210 -11.85 17.66 -8.08
C ILE A 210 -10.44 17.36 -8.59
N THR A 211 -10.36 16.86 -9.81
CA THR A 211 -9.07 16.61 -10.48
C THR A 211 -8.49 17.93 -11.01
N SER A 212 -7.20 17.93 -11.34
CA SER A 212 -6.55 19.05 -12.05
C SER A 212 -7.18 19.34 -13.43
N LYS A 213 -7.95 18.39 -13.98
CA LYS A 213 -8.72 18.55 -15.23
C LYS A 213 -10.18 18.96 -15.01
N GLY A 214 -10.57 19.30 -13.76
CA GLY A 214 -11.93 19.71 -13.43
C GLY A 214 -12.94 18.57 -13.26
N ASN A 215 -12.56 17.31 -13.40
CA ASN A 215 -13.45 16.17 -13.21
C ASN A 215 -13.77 15.98 -11.73
N GLU A 216 -15.01 15.70 -11.40
CA GLU A 216 -15.41 15.34 -10.03
C GLU A 216 -15.32 13.83 -9.83
N ILE A 217 -14.61 13.40 -8.78
CA ILE A 217 -14.60 12.00 -8.32
C ILE A 217 -15.53 11.89 -7.12
N LYS A 218 -16.56 11.06 -7.27
CA LYS A 218 -17.56 10.77 -6.24
C LYS A 218 -17.57 9.27 -5.91
N PRO A 219 -18.01 8.93 -4.68
CA PRO A 219 -18.19 7.52 -4.32
C PRO A 219 -19.27 6.86 -5.17
N ALA A 220 -19.23 5.54 -5.27
CA ALA A 220 -20.27 4.75 -5.91
C ALA A 220 -21.65 5.03 -5.30
N THR A 221 -22.68 5.11 -6.13
CA THR A 221 -24.06 5.41 -5.70
C THR A 221 -24.85 4.14 -5.36
N LYS A 222 -24.60 3.05 -6.08
CA LYS A 222 -25.29 1.77 -5.85
C LYS A 222 -24.88 1.15 -4.51
N PRO A 223 -25.84 0.73 -3.65
CA PRO A 223 -25.53 0.16 -2.33
C PRO A 223 -24.59 -1.05 -2.37
N GLU A 224 -24.70 -1.92 -3.37
CA GLU A 224 -23.85 -3.08 -3.58
C GLU A 224 -22.38 -2.73 -3.87
N HIS A 225 -22.11 -1.49 -4.32
CA HIS A 225 -20.78 -0.97 -4.61
C HIS A 225 -20.22 -0.13 -3.47
N GLN A 226 -21.00 0.12 -2.41
CA GLN A 226 -20.55 0.88 -1.24
C GLN A 226 -19.82 -0.01 -0.23
N ASN A 227 -18.86 0.58 0.46
CA ASN A 227 -18.10 -0.10 1.50
C ASN A 227 -18.98 -0.35 2.74
N LYS A 228 -19.06 -1.60 3.17
CA LYS A 228 -19.88 -2.03 4.33
C LYS A 228 -19.49 -1.36 5.65
N SER A 229 -18.29 -0.80 5.74
CA SER A 229 -17.84 -0.05 6.92
C SER A 229 -18.63 1.23 7.19
N VAL A 230 -19.41 1.73 6.21
CA VAL A 230 -20.34 2.85 6.45
C VAL A 230 -21.28 2.55 7.61
N ASN A 231 -21.87 1.36 7.63
CA ASN A 231 -22.78 0.93 8.70
C ASN A 231 -22.03 0.62 10.02
N LYS A 232 -20.80 0.10 9.91
CA LYS A 232 -19.96 -0.15 11.10
C LYS A 232 -19.54 1.15 11.78
N TYR A 233 -19.28 2.20 11.01
CA TYR A 233 -18.91 3.51 11.56
C TYR A 233 -20.01 4.10 12.47
N ASP A 234 -21.29 3.99 12.08
CA ASP A 234 -22.41 4.41 12.94
C ASP A 234 -22.47 3.69 14.25
N LYS A 235 -22.34 2.37 14.19
CA LYS A 235 -22.31 1.54 15.39
C LYS A 235 -21.16 1.95 16.30
N LEU A 236 -19.99 2.23 15.72
CA LEU A 236 -18.80 2.68 16.42
C LEU A 236 -19.06 4.00 17.17
N ILE A 237 -19.61 5.01 16.47
CA ILE A 237 -19.92 6.32 17.11
C ILE A 237 -20.98 6.16 18.21
N LYS A 238 -22.01 5.35 18.01
CA LYS A 238 -23.03 5.06 19.03
C LYS A 238 -22.42 4.39 20.27
N THR A 239 -21.43 3.51 20.09
CA THR A 239 -20.81 2.74 21.17
C THR A 239 -19.79 3.57 21.96
N HIS A 240 -18.99 4.38 21.29
CA HIS A 240 -17.85 5.09 21.87
C HIS A 240 -18.05 6.60 22.02
N GLY A 241 -19.14 7.18 21.48
CA GLY A 241 -19.39 8.61 21.49
C GLY A 241 -18.75 9.34 20.30
N SER A 242 -17.47 9.09 20.01
CA SER A 242 -16.73 9.68 18.91
C SER A 242 -15.72 8.72 18.29
N PHE A 243 -15.20 9.07 17.11
CA PHE A 243 -14.09 8.31 16.50
C PHE A 243 -12.81 8.44 17.31
N GLN A 244 -12.57 9.60 17.92
CA GLN A 244 -11.41 9.80 18.79
C GLN A 244 -11.46 8.91 20.02
N GLU A 245 -12.61 8.83 20.69
CA GLU A 245 -12.79 7.94 21.86
C GLU A 245 -12.63 6.47 21.49
N TYR A 246 -13.09 6.07 20.29
CA TYR A 246 -12.79 4.73 19.78
C TYR A 246 -11.28 4.52 19.61
N LEU A 247 -10.54 5.46 19.00
CA LEU A 247 -9.08 5.34 18.85
C LEU A 247 -8.36 5.21 20.20
N ASP A 248 -8.82 5.94 21.21
CA ASP A 248 -8.27 5.89 22.56
C ASP A 248 -8.52 4.54 23.25
N GLN A 249 -9.73 3.99 23.10
CA GLN A 249 -10.16 2.77 23.79
C GLN A 249 -9.78 1.49 23.05
N THR A 250 -9.59 1.53 21.74
CA THR A 250 -9.40 0.31 20.93
C THR A 250 -8.11 -0.43 21.26
N SER A 251 -8.17 -1.75 21.28
CA SER A 251 -6.98 -2.61 21.34
C SER A 251 -6.35 -2.70 19.94
N ILE A 252 -5.04 -2.60 19.88
CA ILE A 252 -4.29 -2.65 18.60
C ILE A 252 -3.78 -4.07 18.37
N ASN A 253 -4.22 -4.67 17.26
CA ASN A 253 -3.81 -5.99 16.78
C ASN A 253 -3.04 -5.82 15.47
N CYS A 254 -1.74 -5.59 15.55
CA CYS A 254 -0.92 -5.26 14.39
C CYS A 254 -0.96 -6.35 13.32
N LYS A 255 -1.40 -5.97 12.11
CA LYS A 255 -1.52 -6.88 10.96
C LYS A 255 -0.15 -7.31 10.45
N SER A 256 0.83 -6.41 10.46
CA SER A 256 2.18 -6.69 9.97
C SER A 256 2.94 -7.66 10.89
N ILE A 257 2.72 -7.63 12.21
CA ILE A 257 3.24 -8.67 13.11
C ILE A 257 2.62 -10.02 12.77
N LYS A 258 1.29 -10.07 12.59
CA LYS A 258 0.59 -11.33 12.25
C LYS A 258 1.05 -11.92 10.93
N SER A 259 1.38 -11.08 9.96
CA SER A 259 1.88 -11.52 8.65
C SER A 259 3.41 -11.65 8.59
N ASN A 260 4.14 -11.33 9.66
CA ASN A 260 5.61 -11.29 9.66
C ASN A 260 6.17 -10.39 8.53
N GLU A 261 5.58 -9.22 8.36
CA GLU A 261 5.88 -8.29 7.27
C GLU A 261 6.56 -7.03 7.76
N ILE A 262 7.43 -6.46 6.93
CA ILE A 262 7.95 -5.09 7.04
C ILE A 262 7.77 -4.35 5.72
N TYR A 263 7.79 -3.01 5.80
CA TYR A 263 7.78 -2.12 4.65
C TYR A 263 9.13 -1.42 4.50
N ILE A 264 9.63 -1.35 3.25
CA ILE A 264 10.82 -0.59 2.87
C ILE A 264 10.43 0.43 1.81
N SER A 265 10.65 1.71 2.08
CA SER A 265 10.34 2.80 1.16
C SER A 265 11.43 3.03 0.13
N ALA A 266 11.11 3.76 -0.92
CA ALA A 266 12.07 4.17 -1.96
C ALA A 266 13.22 5.06 -1.45
N GLU A 267 13.10 5.62 -0.24
CA GLU A 267 14.15 6.37 0.44
C GLU A 267 15.01 5.49 1.37
N GLY A 268 14.70 4.19 1.43
CA GLY A 268 15.37 3.22 2.32
C GLY A 268 14.81 3.19 3.75
N LEU A 269 13.73 3.94 4.07
CA LEU A 269 13.12 3.91 5.41
C LEU A 269 12.41 2.59 5.64
N VAL A 270 12.66 1.98 6.80
CA VAL A 270 12.06 0.71 7.21
C VAL A 270 11.04 0.95 8.31
N THR A 271 9.82 0.49 8.09
CA THR A 271 8.71 0.63 9.03
C THR A 271 7.93 -0.68 9.13
N PRO A 272 7.10 -0.87 10.16
CA PRO A 272 6.25 -2.05 10.25
C PRO A 272 5.31 -2.25 9.05
N CYS A 273 4.79 -1.16 8.50
CA CYS A 273 3.85 -1.21 7.37
C CYS A 273 3.83 0.11 6.59
N CYS A 274 3.28 0.08 5.39
CA CYS A 274 3.12 1.24 4.51
C CYS A 274 2.26 2.37 5.14
N TRP A 275 1.29 2.05 6.01
CA TRP A 275 0.48 3.05 6.71
C TRP A 275 1.31 3.86 7.72
N THR A 276 2.19 3.20 8.46
CA THR A 276 3.13 3.86 9.38
C THR A 276 4.09 4.76 8.62
N HIS A 277 4.65 4.27 7.51
CA HIS A 277 5.52 5.06 6.63
C HIS A 277 4.82 6.31 6.08
N GLY A 278 3.57 6.19 5.64
CA GLY A 278 2.81 7.33 5.10
C GLY A 278 2.71 8.52 6.07
N ARG A 279 2.84 8.30 7.39
CA ARG A 279 2.78 9.37 8.40
C ARG A 279 4.03 10.24 8.47
N PHE A 280 5.11 9.89 7.80
CA PHE A 280 6.29 10.76 7.69
C PHE A 280 6.07 11.96 6.76
N TYR A 281 4.99 11.97 5.98
CA TYR A 281 4.67 13.03 5.03
C TYR A 281 3.52 13.92 5.54
N LYS A 282 3.62 15.22 5.25
CA LYS A 282 2.68 16.25 5.73
C LYS A 282 1.22 16.09 5.25
N ALA A 283 0.95 15.28 4.22
CA ALA A 283 -0.42 15.08 3.71
C ALA A 283 -1.37 14.44 4.74
N TYR A 284 -0.87 13.88 5.83
CA TYR A 284 -1.63 13.24 6.91
C TYR A 284 -1.76 14.11 8.17
N GLN A 285 -1.64 15.42 8.07
CA GLN A 285 -1.55 16.34 9.21
C GLN A 285 -2.84 16.51 10.02
N GLU A 286 -3.98 15.97 9.58
CA GLU A 286 -5.27 16.28 10.23
C GLU A 286 -5.59 15.47 11.49
N ILE A 287 -4.93 14.34 11.75
CA ILE A 287 -5.12 13.54 12.96
C ILE A 287 -3.78 13.02 13.45
N GLY A 288 -3.25 13.57 14.55
CA GLY A 288 -1.98 13.14 15.16
C GLY A 288 -0.77 13.53 14.32
N GLU A 289 -0.76 14.77 13.85
CA GLU A 289 0.34 15.38 13.12
C GLU A 289 1.66 15.15 13.82
N ASN A 290 2.64 14.68 13.06
CA ASN A 290 4.00 14.48 13.53
C ASN A 290 4.19 13.44 14.64
N GLN A 291 3.13 12.75 15.11
CA GLN A 291 3.28 11.75 16.17
C GLN A 291 4.31 10.68 15.80
N ILE A 292 4.37 10.26 14.52
CA ILE A 292 5.33 9.26 14.09
C ILE A 292 6.78 9.68 14.36
N TRP A 293 7.08 10.97 14.27
CA TRP A 293 8.40 11.52 14.54
C TRP A 293 8.79 11.44 16.03
N SER A 294 7.81 11.39 16.94
CA SER A 294 8.11 11.20 18.38
C SER A 294 8.68 9.82 18.72
N PHE A 295 8.52 8.85 17.81
CA PHE A 295 9.11 7.51 17.95
C PHE A 295 10.50 7.41 17.31
N VAL A 296 10.97 8.45 16.61
CA VAL A 296 12.22 8.44 15.83
C VAL A 296 13.26 9.32 16.51
N ASP A 297 14.30 8.71 17.05
CA ASP A 297 15.43 9.44 17.63
C ASP A 297 16.34 10.03 16.54
N ASP A 298 16.63 9.21 15.52
CA ASP A 298 17.48 9.55 14.38
C ASP A 298 16.97 8.81 13.14
N ILE A 299 16.67 9.56 12.09
CA ILE A 299 16.15 9.00 10.83
C ILE A 299 17.10 8.00 10.17
N LYS A 300 18.43 8.14 10.37
CA LYS A 300 19.40 7.19 9.86
C LYS A 300 19.29 5.82 10.51
N LYS A 301 18.86 5.77 11.78
CA LYS A 301 18.67 4.52 12.53
C LYS A 301 17.49 3.68 12.04
N ILE A 302 16.61 4.26 11.23
CA ILE A 302 15.49 3.55 10.61
C ILE A 302 15.62 3.49 9.07
N ASN A 303 16.78 3.84 8.54
CA ASN A 303 17.06 3.84 7.11
C ASN A 303 18.08 2.77 6.75
N ALA A 304 17.69 1.80 5.94
CA ALA A 304 18.51 0.66 5.56
C ALA A 304 19.70 1.02 4.63
N LEU A 305 19.75 2.24 4.10
CA LEU A 305 20.94 2.76 3.42
C LEU A 305 22.08 3.16 4.39
N HIS A 306 21.77 3.25 5.69
CA HIS A 306 22.72 3.70 6.72
C HIS A 306 22.89 2.71 7.87
N THR A 307 21.89 1.90 8.14
CA THR A 307 21.84 0.98 9.28
C THR A 307 21.43 -0.41 8.80
N PRO A 308 22.10 -1.49 9.24
CA PRO A 308 21.72 -2.84 8.86
C PRO A 308 20.24 -3.15 9.16
N LEU A 309 19.56 -3.77 8.20
CA LEU A 309 18.12 -4.05 8.29
C LEU A 309 17.72 -4.79 9.59
N ARG A 310 18.54 -5.75 10.01
CA ARG A 310 18.31 -6.53 11.24
C ARG A 310 18.38 -5.69 12.51
N ASP A 311 19.22 -4.63 12.51
CA ASP A 311 19.36 -3.72 13.64
C ASP A 311 18.23 -2.71 13.67
N ILE A 312 17.73 -2.26 12.51
CA ILE A 312 16.55 -1.41 12.42
C ILE A 312 15.33 -2.12 13.03
N ILE A 313 15.10 -3.39 12.66
CA ILE A 313 13.93 -4.17 13.13
C ILE A 313 13.96 -4.38 14.66
N LYS A 314 15.14 -4.48 15.26
CA LYS A 314 15.33 -4.55 16.73
C LYS A 314 15.39 -3.16 17.39
N GLY A 315 15.46 -2.11 16.58
CA GLY A 315 15.77 -0.76 17.01
C GLY A 315 14.66 -0.08 17.80
N ASN A 316 15.03 1.07 18.38
CA ASN A 316 14.15 1.81 19.29
C ASN A 316 12.81 2.21 18.64
N PHE A 317 12.80 2.56 17.36
CA PHE A 317 11.59 2.94 16.65
C PHE A 317 10.49 1.86 16.73
N PHE A 318 10.82 0.60 16.42
CA PHE A 318 9.87 -0.52 16.51
C PHE A 318 9.41 -0.74 17.95
N VAL A 319 10.35 -0.72 18.92
CA VAL A 319 10.05 -0.90 20.35
C VAL A 319 9.13 0.21 20.88
N GLN A 320 9.39 1.47 20.57
CA GLN A 320 8.58 2.59 21.05
C GLN A 320 7.19 2.60 20.43
N LEU A 321 7.10 2.28 19.14
CA LEU A 321 5.81 2.14 18.46
C LEU A 321 4.94 1.06 19.11
N GLU A 322 5.52 -0.12 19.42
CA GLU A 322 4.81 -1.21 20.12
C GLU A 322 4.40 -0.80 21.53
N LYS A 323 5.29 -0.16 22.31
CA LYS A 323 4.96 0.35 23.64
C LYS A 323 3.77 1.30 23.62
N SER A 324 3.68 2.13 22.58
CA SER A 324 2.58 3.10 22.44
C SER A 324 1.20 2.47 22.37
N TRP A 325 1.08 1.21 21.95
CA TRP A 325 -0.22 0.53 21.82
C TRP A 325 -0.94 0.30 23.13
N ASN A 326 -0.20 0.25 24.25
CA ASN A 326 -0.73 0.04 25.59
C ASN A 326 -1.02 1.35 26.34
N LEU A 327 -0.79 2.50 25.73
CA LEU A 327 -1.11 3.79 26.35
C LEU A 327 -2.63 4.02 26.35
N SER A 328 -3.10 4.78 27.34
CA SER A 328 -4.53 4.96 27.62
C SER A 328 -5.27 5.77 26.55
N SER A 329 -4.57 6.66 25.84
CA SER A 329 -5.16 7.51 24.79
C SER A 329 -4.14 7.97 23.76
N CYS A 330 -4.62 8.47 22.63
CA CYS A 330 -3.78 9.07 21.61
C CYS A 330 -3.08 10.35 22.11
N SER A 331 -3.73 11.11 22.97
CA SER A 331 -3.13 12.27 23.63
C SER A 331 -2.03 11.90 24.63
N ALA A 332 -2.09 10.70 25.21
CA ALA A 332 -1.02 10.15 26.04
C ALA A 332 0.12 9.49 25.23
N GLY A 333 0.03 9.51 23.89
CA GLY A 333 1.06 8.97 22.99
C GLY A 333 0.72 7.65 22.31
N LYS A 334 -0.48 7.08 22.49
CA LYS A 334 -0.93 5.90 21.75
C LYS A 334 -0.92 6.17 20.25
N SER A 335 -0.32 5.25 19.48
CA SER A 335 -0.18 5.44 18.03
C SER A 335 -1.53 5.54 17.30
N VAL A 336 -1.86 6.74 16.81
CA VAL A 336 -3.08 7.03 16.07
C VAL A 336 -3.20 6.15 14.83
N VAL A 337 -2.13 6.04 14.03
CA VAL A 337 -2.16 5.24 12.80
C VAL A 337 -2.39 3.76 13.11
N CYS A 338 -1.79 3.22 14.17
CA CYS A 338 -1.98 1.83 14.57
C CYS A 338 -3.40 1.59 15.09
N ALA A 339 -3.94 2.50 15.91
CA ALA A 339 -5.32 2.44 16.39
C ALA A 339 -6.34 2.51 15.23
N GLU A 340 -6.10 3.38 14.24
CA GLU A 340 -6.95 3.53 13.06
C GLU A 340 -6.93 2.30 12.13
N LYS A 341 -5.74 1.73 11.86
CA LYS A 341 -5.57 0.67 10.86
C LYS A 341 -5.62 -0.75 11.41
N CYS A 342 -5.33 -0.90 12.70
CA CYS A 342 -5.21 -2.18 13.38
C CYS A 342 -6.04 -2.26 14.67
N GLY A 343 -6.90 -1.26 14.94
CA GLY A 343 -7.85 -1.27 16.05
C GLY A 343 -8.91 -2.36 15.86
N SER A 344 -9.36 -2.93 16.99
CA SER A 344 -10.39 -3.97 16.98
C SER A 344 -11.78 -3.37 16.67
N GLY A 345 -12.54 -4.05 15.80
CA GLY A 345 -13.95 -3.71 15.54
C GLY A 345 -14.22 -2.81 14.33
N PHE A 346 -13.21 -2.09 13.79
CA PHE A 346 -13.41 -1.24 12.63
C PHE A 346 -12.21 -1.30 11.68
N ASP A 347 -12.46 -1.62 10.41
CA ASP A 347 -11.44 -1.67 9.36
C ASP A 347 -12.03 -1.32 7.99
N ALA A 348 -12.13 -0.01 7.71
CA ALA A 348 -12.65 0.48 6.44
C ALA A 348 -11.82 0.02 5.23
N PHE A 349 -10.52 -0.24 5.42
CA PHE A 349 -9.63 -0.69 4.35
C PHE A 349 -9.68 -2.20 4.12
N GLY A 350 -9.86 -3.00 5.17
CA GLY A 350 -10.11 -4.45 5.05
C GLY A 350 -11.46 -4.75 4.42
N ASP A 351 -12.48 -3.98 4.74
CA ASP A 351 -13.84 -4.15 4.20
C ASP A 351 -13.98 -3.71 2.73
N GLN A 352 -13.00 -3.03 2.15
CA GLN A 352 -13.04 -2.62 0.74
C GLN A 352 -12.97 -3.81 -0.24
N TRP A 353 -12.58 -4.98 0.23
CA TRP A 353 -12.45 -6.21 -0.56
C TRP A 353 -13.64 -7.17 -0.41
N LYS A 354 -14.72 -6.75 0.29
CA LYS A 354 -15.86 -7.61 0.65
C LYS A 354 -17.16 -7.19 -0.02
#